data_0d326ff21dc307a07bcd72564faf3914
#
_entry.id   0d326ff21dc307a07bcd72564faf3914
#
_cell.length_a   1.000
_cell.length_b   1.000
_cell.length_c   1.000
_cell.angle_alpha   90.00
_cell.angle_beta   90.00
_cell.angle_gamma   90.00
#
_symmetry.space_group_name_H-M   'P 1'
#
loop_
_entity.id
_entity.type
_entity.pdbx_description
1 polymer ?
#
loop_
_entity_poly.entity_id
_entity_poly.type
_entity_poly.pdbx_seq_one_letter_code
_entity_poly.pdbx_strand_id
1 'polypeptide(L)'
;MPADNSSIDEASGALALPLLEESIEYRALEHKPSWRGWIHLGTFPFALAAGIVLVVLADGTVATVGSAIFALNSLLLFGVSAVYHRFHWSERTKAVLRRIDHANIFLLIAGTYTPLALLALPPNQGQLLLWLVWSGTLVGIAMRVFWLGAPRWIYVPIYLGLGWAAIMYIVPLFNANVAMMVLVLVGGGLYTFGAIVYGTKWPNPSPKKFGFHEIFHSFTVLAFFCHWTAVLLIAMNPVTL
;
A
#
# COMPACT_ATOMS: atom_id res chain seq x y z
N MET A 1 22.78 60.02 -22.14
CA MET A 1 21.53 59.36 -21.63
C MET A 1 21.94 58.04 -21.13
N PRO A 2 21.90 57.74 -19.81
CA PRO A 2 22.05 56.37 -19.29
C PRO A 2 20.72 55.63 -19.46
N ALA A 3 20.79 54.41 -19.97
CA ALA A 3 19.63 53.54 -20.13
C ALA A 3 19.09 53.15 -18.75
N ASP A 4 17.79 53.29 -18.58
CA ASP A 4 17.04 52.94 -17.38
C ASP A 4 17.05 51.42 -17.18
N ASN A 5 17.77 50.94 -16.18
CA ASN A 5 17.88 49.54 -15.81
C ASN A 5 16.76 49.05 -14.84
N SER A 6 15.79 49.92 -14.53
CA SER A 6 14.75 49.64 -13.53
C SER A 6 13.74 48.55 -13.99
N SER A 7 13.54 48.41 -15.29
CA SER A 7 12.58 47.44 -15.84
C SER A 7 13.06 45.98 -15.83
N ILE A 8 14.37 45.73 -15.75
CA ILE A 8 14.96 44.38 -15.72
C ILE A 8 14.90 43.80 -14.30
N ASP A 9 15.05 44.64 -13.27
CA ASP A 9 15.00 44.20 -11.86
C ASP A 9 13.58 43.88 -11.39
N GLU A 10 12.56 44.63 -11.86
CA GLU A 10 11.15 44.33 -11.55
C GLU A 10 10.66 43.01 -12.19
N ALA A 11 11.09 42.73 -13.44
CA ALA A 11 10.73 41.49 -14.12
C ALA A 11 11.41 40.26 -13.48
N SER A 12 12.63 40.42 -12.96
CA SER A 12 13.37 39.36 -12.24
C SER A 12 12.75 39.07 -10.85
N GLY A 13 12.30 40.13 -10.14
CA GLY A 13 11.65 40.00 -8.84
C GLY A 13 10.27 39.33 -8.91
N ALA A 14 9.47 39.67 -9.93
CA ALA A 14 8.14 39.11 -10.11
C ALA A 14 8.15 37.63 -10.52
N LEU A 15 9.21 37.14 -11.19
CA LEU A 15 9.39 35.72 -11.54
C LEU A 15 9.95 34.90 -10.39
N ALA A 16 10.65 35.51 -9.43
CA ALA A 16 11.26 34.80 -8.30
C ALA A 16 10.31 34.57 -7.13
N LEU A 17 9.32 35.46 -6.93
CA LEU A 17 8.36 35.39 -5.82
C LEU A 17 7.48 34.14 -5.82
N PRO A 18 6.86 33.71 -6.93
CA PRO A 18 6.06 32.48 -6.96
C PRO A 18 6.90 31.23 -6.68
N LEU A 19 8.13 31.17 -7.15
CA LEU A 19 9.04 30.04 -6.90
C LEU A 19 9.53 29.99 -5.45
N LEU A 20 9.67 31.15 -4.81
CA LEU A 20 10.01 31.26 -3.39
C LEU A 20 8.81 30.88 -2.50
N GLU A 21 7.60 31.35 -2.82
CA GLU A 21 6.38 30.97 -2.11
C GLU A 21 6.10 29.47 -2.26
N GLU A 22 6.21 28.91 -3.46
CA GLU A 22 6.07 27.50 -3.71
C GLU A 22 7.13 26.67 -2.96
N SER A 23 8.38 27.16 -2.87
CA SER A 23 9.45 26.51 -2.12
C SER A 23 9.27 26.62 -0.60
N ILE A 24 8.70 27.72 -0.11
CA ILE A 24 8.37 27.93 1.31
C ILE A 24 7.15 27.09 1.69
N GLU A 25 6.11 27.05 0.86
CA GLU A 25 4.95 26.20 1.03
C GLU A 25 5.34 24.71 0.99
N TYR A 26 6.22 24.34 0.07
CA TYR A 26 6.79 22.99 -0.01
C TYR A 26 7.61 22.63 1.25
N ARG A 27 8.43 23.54 1.78
CA ARG A 27 9.18 23.37 3.05
C ARG A 27 8.28 23.39 4.28
N ALA A 28 7.22 24.20 4.30
CA ALA A 28 6.22 24.23 5.38
C ALA A 28 5.41 22.94 5.41
N LEU A 29 5.16 22.32 4.25
CA LEU A 29 4.54 21.00 4.13
C LEU A 29 5.48 19.85 4.52
N GLU A 30 6.79 20.07 4.66
CA GLU A 30 7.80 19.08 5.05
C GLU A 30 7.90 18.82 6.55
N HIS A 31 7.09 19.45 7.39
CA HIS A 31 6.99 19.02 8.79
C HIS A 31 6.35 17.62 8.83
N LYS A 32 7.23 16.61 8.85
CA LYS A 32 6.78 15.23 9.05
C LYS A 32 6.01 15.16 10.37
N PRO A 33 4.75 14.69 10.37
CA PRO A 33 4.04 14.43 11.61
C PRO A 33 4.87 13.55 12.54
N SER A 34 4.79 13.75 13.84
CA SER A 34 5.66 13.04 14.80
C SER A 34 5.47 11.51 14.76
N TRP A 35 4.28 11.04 14.39
CA TRP A 35 3.96 9.62 14.25
C TRP A 35 4.30 9.03 12.88
N ARG A 36 4.83 9.85 11.94
CA ARG A 36 5.17 9.40 10.59
C ARG A 36 6.19 8.25 10.62
N GLY A 37 5.79 7.10 10.07
CA GLY A 37 6.61 5.89 10.00
C GLY A 37 6.60 5.03 11.27
N TRP A 38 6.17 5.53 12.43
CA TRP A 38 6.16 4.76 13.68
C TRP A 38 5.17 3.60 13.68
N ILE A 39 4.01 3.77 13.05
CA ILE A 39 2.97 2.73 12.97
C ILE A 39 3.53 1.51 12.24
N HIS A 40 4.10 1.69 11.06
CA HIS A 40 4.68 0.59 10.29
C HIS A 40 5.96 0.03 10.92
N LEU A 41 6.80 0.87 11.53
CA LEU A 41 7.98 0.41 12.28
C LEU A 41 7.58 -0.50 13.44
N GLY A 42 6.57 -0.09 14.23
CA GLY A 42 6.03 -0.90 15.31
C GLY A 42 5.33 -2.18 14.82
N THR A 43 4.68 -2.13 13.66
CA THR A 43 4.01 -3.30 13.08
C THR A 43 4.99 -4.32 12.49
N PHE A 44 6.15 -3.89 12.01
CA PHE A 44 7.12 -4.76 11.33
C PHE A 44 7.52 -6.02 12.12
N PRO A 45 7.91 -5.95 13.41
CA PRO A 45 8.23 -7.14 14.18
C PRO A 45 7.04 -8.10 14.36
N PHE A 46 5.82 -7.56 14.48
CA PHE A 46 4.61 -8.39 14.54
C PHE A 46 4.30 -9.05 13.18
N ALA A 47 4.49 -8.34 12.08
CA ALA A 47 4.36 -8.90 10.74
C ALA A 47 5.39 -10.01 10.46
N LEU A 48 6.62 -9.86 10.99
CA LEU A 48 7.66 -10.90 10.90
C LEU A 48 7.24 -12.15 11.69
N ALA A 49 6.83 -11.99 12.94
CA ALA A 49 6.37 -13.11 13.76
C ALA A 49 5.14 -13.79 13.14
N ALA A 50 4.16 -13.00 12.70
CA ALA A 50 2.96 -13.47 12.02
C ALA A 50 3.30 -14.23 10.72
N GLY A 51 4.27 -13.74 9.94
CA GLY A 51 4.74 -14.41 8.73
C GLY A 51 5.40 -15.76 9.02
N ILE A 52 6.22 -15.84 10.05
CA ILE A 52 6.83 -17.11 10.51
C ILE A 52 5.75 -18.09 10.92
N VAL A 53 4.81 -17.67 11.78
CA VAL A 53 3.69 -18.52 12.24
C VAL A 53 2.88 -19.03 11.05
N LEU A 54 2.57 -18.16 10.10
CA LEU A 54 1.79 -18.52 8.91
C LEU A 54 2.50 -19.58 8.06
N VAL A 55 3.80 -19.42 7.82
CA VAL A 55 4.59 -20.37 7.00
C VAL A 55 4.77 -21.72 7.72
N VAL A 56 4.96 -21.70 9.04
CA VAL A 56 5.17 -22.92 9.84
C VAL A 56 3.87 -23.73 9.97
N LEU A 57 2.72 -23.05 10.09
CA LEU A 57 1.42 -23.71 10.25
C LEU A 57 0.72 -24.07 8.93
N ALA A 58 1.27 -23.66 7.80
CA ALA A 58 0.70 -23.96 6.48
C ALA A 58 0.77 -25.47 6.18
N ASP A 59 -0.36 -26.06 5.74
CA ASP A 59 -0.47 -27.47 5.43
C ASP A 59 -0.16 -27.75 3.95
N GLY A 60 0.97 -28.37 3.73
CA GLY A 60 1.46 -28.75 2.40
C GLY A 60 2.23 -27.66 1.64
N THR A 61 2.98 -28.08 0.61
CA THR A 61 3.93 -27.23 -0.11
C THR A 61 3.29 -26.00 -0.75
N VAL A 62 2.10 -26.16 -1.34
CA VAL A 62 1.39 -25.04 -2.02
C VAL A 62 0.98 -23.97 -0.99
N ALA A 63 0.46 -24.41 0.17
CA ALA A 63 0.08 -23.52 1.25
C ALA A 63 1.31 -22.80 1.83
N THR A 64 2.42 -23.52 2.04
CA THR A 64 3.67 -22.94 2.53
C THR A 64 4.23 -21.88 1.57
N VAL A 65 4.27 -22.16 0.26
CA VAL A 65 4.76 -21.21 -0.75
C VAL A 65 3.84 -19.99 -0.85
N GLY A 66 2.53 -20.19 -0.92
CA GLY A 66 1.56 -19.08 -0.95
C GLY A 66 1.66 -18.19 0.30
N SER A 67 1.79 -18.80 1.47
CA SER A 67 2.00 -18.13 2.76
C SER A 67 3.31 -17.34 2.80
N ALA A 68 4.40 -17.91 2.27
CA ALA A 68 5.69 -17.24 2.20
C ALA A 68 5.65 -16.02 1.28
N ILE A 69 4.95 -16.09 0.14
CA ILE A 69 4.75 -14.95 -0.77
C ILE A 69 3.98 -13.83 -0.06
N PHE A 70 2.89 -14.15 0.64
CA PHE A 70 2.14 -13.17 1.42
C PHE A 70 2.99 -12.54 2.52
N ALA A 71 3.72 -13.36 3.31
CA ALA A 71 4.57 -12.90 4.39
C ALA A 71 5.69 -11.96 3.87
N LEU A 72 6.38 -12.34 2.79
CA LEU A 72 7.43 -11.53 2.19
C LEU A 72 6.90 -10.17 1.74
N ASN A 73 5.77 -10.13 1.04
CA ASN A 73 5.17 -8.88 0.55
C ASN A 73 4.70 -7.99 1.70
N SER A 74 4.22 -8.58 2.79
CA SER A 74 3.86 -7.85 4.02
C SER A 74 5.11 -7.21 4.67
N LEU A 75 6.21 -7.94 4.76
CA LEU A 75 7.48 -7.43 5.29
C LEU A 75 8.05 -6.32 4.42
N LEU A 76 7.98 -6.45 3.10
CA LEU A 76 8.39 -5.41 2.16
C LEU A 76 7.55 -4.14 2.35
N LEU A 77 6.22 -4.26 2.49
CA LEU A 77 5.36 -3.11 2.71
C LEU A 77 5.72 -2.39 4.02
N PHE A 78 5.69 -3.09 5.15
CA PHE A 78 5.90 -2.47 6.46
C PHE A 78 7.34 -1.99 6.64
N GLY A 79 8.32 -2.79 6.20
CA GLY A 79 9.74 -2.47 6.33
C GLY A 79 10.16 -1.28 5.48
N VAL A 80 9.84 -1.28 4.19
CA VAL A 80 10.19 -0.17 3.29
C VAL A 80 9.45 1.10 3.69
N SER A 81 8.17 1.00 4.04
CA SER A 81 7.39 2.15 4.48
C SER A 81 7.94 2.75 5.79
N ALA A 82 8.34 1.92 6.76
CA ALA A 82 9.00 2.37 7.98
C ALA A 82 10.30 3.13 7.66
N VAL A 83 11.17 2.54 6.82
CA VAL A 83 12.44 3.15 6.40
C VAL A 83 12.22 4.46 5.66
N TYR A 84 11.32 4.46 4.67
CA TYR A 84 11.01 5.66 3.88
C TYR A 84 10.51 6.82 4.74
N HIS A 85 9.59 6.53 5.64
CA HIS A 85 8.93 7.58 6.42
C HIS A 85 9.71 8.00 7.68
N ARG A 86 10.54 7.13 8.27
CA ARG A 86 11.19 7.42 9.55
C ARG A 86 12.44 8.26 9.42
N PHE A 87 13.27 7.97 8.41
CA PHE A 87 14.58 8.60 8.25
C PHE A 87 14.54 9.82 7.31
N HIS A 88 15.61 10.61 7.33
CA HIS A 88 15.82 11.70 6.40
C HIS A 88 16.71 11.21 5.26
N TRP A 89 16.30 11.50 4.04
CA TRP A 89 16.93 10.99 2.83
C TRP A 89 17.30 12.13 1.90
N SER A 90 18.35 11.95 1.10
CA SER A 90 18.60 12.83 -0.04
C SER A 90 17.41 12.80 -1.01
N GLU A 91 17.18 13.82 -1.80
CA GLU A 91 16.03 13.88 -2.73
C GLU A 91 16.03 12.70 -3.73
N ARG A 92 17.19 12.25 -4.18
CA ARG A 92 17.31 11.06 -5.06
C ARG A 92 16.88 9.79 -4.34
N THR A 93 17.41 9.53 -3.15
CA THR A 93 17.06 8.36 -2.34
C THR A 93 15.57 8.38 -1.93
N LYS A 94 15.06 9.54 -1.53
CA LYS A 94 13.64 9.76 -1.19
C LYS A 94 12.73 9.42 -2.38
N ALA A 95 13.10 9.84 -3.60
CA ALA A 95 12.35 9.53 -4.81
C ALA A 95 12.34 8.02 -5.12
N VAL A 96 13.46 7.31 -4.93
CA VAL A 96 13.54 5.85 -5.11
C VAL A 96 12.70 5.13 -4.07
N LEU A 97 12.91 5.45 -2.78
CA LEU A 97 12.14 4.83 -1.69
C LEU A 97 10.63 5.06 -1.84
N ARG A 98 10.20 6.26 -2.29
CA ARG A 98 8.79 6.55 -2.56
C ARG A 98 8.22 5.67 -3.67
N ARG A 99 9.01 5.36 -4.71
CA ARG A 99 8.58 4.42 -5.76
C ARG A 99 8.37 3.02 -5.20
N ILE A 100 9.33 2.53 -4.43
CA ILE A 100 9.27 1.20 -3.83
C ILE A 100 8.14 1.10 -2.81
N ASP A 101 8.00 2.09 -1.93
CA ASP A 101 6.93 2.17 -0.92
C ASP A 101 5.54 2.07 -1.57
N HIS A 102 5.30 2.83 -2.64
CA HIS A 102 4.03 2.77 -3.36
C HIS A 102 3.86 1.49 -4.21
N ALA A 103 4.93 0.93 -4.76
CA ALA A 103 4.91 -0.34 -5.49
C ALA A 103 4.55 -1.51 -4.57
N ASN A 104 4.99 -1.47 -3.31
CA ASN A 104 4.71 -2.52 -2.32
C ASN A 104 3.22 -2.66 -1.99
N ILE A 105 2.40 -1.62 -2.21
CA ILE A 105 0.93 -1.74 -2.07
C ILE A 105 0.40 -2.76 -3.09
N PHE A 106 0.82 -2.68 -4.35
CA PHE A 106 0.44 -3.65 -5.38
C PHE A 106 0.95 -5.05 -5.05
N LEU A 107 2.20 -5.15 -4.58
CA LEU A 107 2.79 -6.43 -4.18
C LEU A 107 2.03 -7.06 -3.01
N LEU A 108 1.60 -6.28 -2.02
CA LEU A 108 0.80 -6.80 -0.92
C LEU A 108 -0.57 -7.30 -1.40
N ILE A 109 -1.22 -6.59 -2.32
CA ILE A 109 -2.49 -7.04 -2.92
C ILE A 109 -2.27 -8.39 -3.60
N ALA A 110 -1.30 -8.52 -4.52
CA ALA A 110 -1.02 -9.78 -5.20
C ALA A 110 -0.58 -10.89 -4.23
N GLY A 111 0.23 -10.55 -3.23
CA GLY A 111 0.66 -11.46 -2.18
C GLY A 111 -0.50 -12.01 -1.37
N THR A 112 -1.51 -11.17 -1.06
CA THR A 112 -2.72 -11.61 -0.36
C THR A 112 -3.56 -12.56 -1.22
N TYR A 113 -3.73 -12.26 -2.51
CA TYR A 113 -4.49 -13.11 -3.41
C TYR A 113 -3.83 -14.45 -3.69
N THR A 114 -2.50 -14.54 -3.58
CA THR A 114 -1.77 -15.75 -3.95
C THR A 114 -2.24 -16.97 -3.14
N PRO A 115 -2.17 -16.99 -1.80
CA PRO A 115 -2.67 -18.12 -1.02
C PRO A 115 -4.19 -18.31 -1.17
N LEU A 116 -4.99 -17.24 -1.22
CA LEU A 116 -6.45 -17.34 -1.36
C LEU A 116 -6.84 -18.04 -2.68
N ALA A 117 -6.21 -17.66 -3.79
CA ALA A 117 -6.50 -18.23 -5.09
C ALA A 117 -6.05 -19.69 -5.21
N LEU A 118 -4.88 -20.02 -4.64
CA LEU A 118 -4.31 -21.36 -4.71
C LEU A 118 -4.99 -22.38 -3.80
N LEU A 119 -5.55 -21.92 -2.66
CA LEU A 119 -6.01 -22.81 -1.58
C LEU A 119 -7.54 -22.84 -1.40
N ALA A 120 -8.25 -21.81 -1.93
CA ALA A 120 -9.68 -21.66 -1.72
C ALA A 120 -10.51 -21.69 -3.02
N LEU A 121 -9.88 -21.69 -4.20
CA LEU A 121 -10.59 -21.69 -5.49
C LEU A 121 -10.26 -22.93 -6.31
N PRO A 122 -11.21 -23.36 -7.18
CA PRO A 122 -10.92 -24.35 -8.21
C PRO A 122 -9.73 -23.93 -9.06
N PRO A 123 -8.86 -24.85 -9.52
CA PRO A 123 -7.59 -24.53 -10.18
C PRO A 123 -7.70 -23.54 -11.34
N ASN A 124 -8.73 -23.69 -12.20
CA ASN A 124 -8.98 -22.81 -13.33
C ASN A 124 -9.34 -21.37 -12.90
N GLN A 125 -10.17 -21.23 -11.84
CA GLN A 125 -10.58 -19.93 -11.30
C GLN A 125 -9.43 -19.27 -10.54
N GLY A 126 -8.72 -20.04 -9.72
CA GLY A 126 -7.55 -19.56 -8.98
C GLY A 126 -6.45 -19.07 -9.93
N GLN A 127 -6.18 -19.82 -10.99
CA GLN A 127 -5.20 -19.46 -12.02
C GLN A 127 -5.58 -18.17 -12.76
N LEU A 128 -6.85 -18.02 -13.16
CA LEU A 128 -7.34 -16.80 -13.80
C LEU A 128 -7.23 -15.58 -12.89
N LEU A 129 -7.63 -15.72 -11.60
CA LEU A 129 -7.50 -14.65 -10.62
C LEU A 129 -6.04 -14.25 -10.41
N LEU A 130 -5.11 -15.22 -10.32
CA LEU A 130 -3.67 -14.94 -10.20
C LEU A 130 -3.12 -14.19 -11.40
N TRP A 131 -3.45 -14.61 -12.62
CA TRP A 131 -3.04 -13.90 -13.84
C TRP A 131 -3.55 -12.46 -13.86
N LEU A 132 -4.82 -12.24 -13.52
CA LEU A 132 -5.42 -10.92 -13.45
C LEU A 132 -4.72 -10.03 -12.42
N VAL A 133 -4.52 -10.55 -11.21
CA VAL A 133 -3.98 -9.75 -10.10
C VAL A 133 -2.48 -9.49 -10.28
N TRP A 134 -1.69 -10.48 -10.69
CA TRP A 134 -0.25 -10.26 -10.91
C TRP A 134 0.04 -9.40 -12.14
N SER A 135 -0.71 -9.55 -13.24
CA SER A 135 -0.56 -8.65 -14.39
C SER A 135 -0.96 -7.20 -14.04
N GLY A 136 -2.09 -7.02 -13.33
CA GLY A 136 -2.50 -5.71 -12.83
C GLY A 136 -1.47 -5.11 -11.86
N THR A 137 -0.86 -5.93 -11.00
CA THR A 137 0.24 -5.53 -10.12
C THR A 137 1.45 -5.05 -10.91
N LEU A 138 1.89 -5.77 -11.94
CA LEU A 138 3.03 -5.36 -12.78
C LEU A 138 2.75 -4.02 -13.49
N VAL A 139 1.56 -3.85 -14.04
CA VAL A 139 1.14 -2.57 -14.67
C VAL A 139 1.11 -1.45 -13.63
N GLY A 140 0.56 -1.70 -12.44
CA GLY A 140 0.51 -0.72 -11.36
C GLY A 140 1.90 -0.33 -10.85
N ILE A 141 2.82 -1.28 -10.71
CA ILE A 141 4.23 -1.02 -10.35
C ILE A 141 4.89 -0.19 -11.44
N ALA A 142 4.76 -0.58 -12.71
CA ALA A 142 5.32 0.18 -13.83
C ALA A 142 4.82 1.63 -13.82
N MET A 143 3.52 1.85 -13.62
CA MET A 143 2.95 3.19 -13.48
C MET A 143 3.60 3.97 -12.31
N ARG A 144 3.80 3.36 -11.14
CA ARG A 144 4.40 4.05 -9.97
C ARG A 144 5.90 4.31 -10.15
N VAL A 145 6.61 3.45 -10.88
CA VAL A 145 8.04 3.61 -11.16
C VAL A 145 8.28 4.70 -12.21
N PHE A 146 7.52 4.68 -13.30
CA PHE A 146 7.74 5.61 -14.44
C PHE A 146 6.96 6.91 -14.31
N TRP A 147 5.84 6.93 -13.59
CA TRP A 147 5.02 8.14 -13.40
C TRP A 147 4.81 8.45 -11.90
N LEU A 148 5.87 8.87 -11.22
CA LEU A 148 5.85 9.18 -9.79
C LEU A 148 4.88 10.31 -9.41
N GLY A 149 4.68 11.28 -10.33
CA GLY A 149 3.75 12.41 -10.19
C GLY A 149 2.30 12.08 -10.52
N ALA A 150 1.94 10.81 -10.80
CA ALA A 150 0.55 10.44 -11.08
C ALA A 150 -0.40 10.94 -9.99
N PRO A 151 -1.52 11.59 -10.35
CA PRO A 151 -2.45 12.13 -9.37
C PRO A 151 -3.20 11.01 -8.63
N ARG A 152 -3.61 11.27 -7.37
CA ARG A 152 -4.24 10.27 -6.50
C ARG A 152 -5.51 9.68 -7.08
N TRP A 153 -6.29 10.47 -7.80
CA TRP A 153 -7.54 10.04 -8.42
C TRP A 153 -7.34 8.99 -9.54
N ILE A 154 -6.11 8.77 -10.02
CA ILE A 154 -5.78 7.70 -10.96
C ILE A 154 -5.39 6.42 -10.19
N TYR A 155 -4.36 6.49 -9.33
CA TYR A 155 -3.80 5.28 -8.75
C TYR A 155 -4.60 4.72 -7.56
N VAL A 156 -5.34 5.56 -6.82
CA VAL A 156 -6.19 5.06 -5.72
C VAL A 156 -7.32 4.15 -6.24
N PRO A 157 -8.09 4.52 -7.29
CA PRO A 157 -9.07 3.60 -7.88
C PRO A 157 -8.45 2.31 -8.44
N ILE A 158 -7.21 2.36 -8.97
CA ILE A 158 -6.52 1.15 -9.45
C ILE A 158 -6.21 0.20 -8.29
N TYR A 159 -5.71 0.71 -7.15
CA TYR A 159 -5.54 -0.10 -5.94
C TYR A 159 -6.84 -0.74 -5.49
N LEU A 160 -7.93 0.05 -5.45
CA LEU A 160 -9.24 -0.44 -5.03
C LEU A 160 -9.80 -1.47 -6.01
N GLY A 161 -9.77 -1.20 -7.31
CA GLY A 161 -10.25 -2.13 -8.33
C GLY A 161 -9.53 -3.47 -8.26
N LEU A 162 -8.20 -3.46 -8.11
CA LEU A 162 -7.41 -4.67 -7.96
C LEU A 162 -7.68 -5.35 -6.61
N GLY A 163 -7.81 -4.57 -5.52
CA GLY A 163 -8.09 -5.07 -4.18
C GLY A 163 -9.46 -5.75 -4.05
N TRP A 164 -10.45 -5.37 -4.86
CA TRP A 164 -11.78 -5.96 -4.86
C TRP A 164 -11.97 -7.08 -5.91
N ALA A 165 -10.92 -7.55 -6.58
CA ALA A 165 -11.00 -8.63 -7.56
C ALA A 165 -11.60 -9.94 -7.01
N ALA A 166 -11.48 -10.20 -5.68
CA ALA A 166 -12.10 -11.34 -5.01
C ALA A 166 -13.64 -11.40 -5.16
N ILE A 167 -14.31 -10.27 -5.38
CA ILE A 167 -15.77 -10.23 -5.59
C ILE A 167 -16.18 -11.08 -6.77
N MET A 168 -15.35 -11.23 -7.79
CA MET A 168 -15.63 -12.10 -8.96
C MET A 168 -15.84 -13.56 -8.54
N TYR A 169 -15.28 -13.97 -7.42
CA TYR A 169 -15.33 -15.34 -6.90
C TYR A 169 -15.93 -15.41 -5.49
N ILE A 170 -16.83 -14.48 -5.15
CA ILE A 170 -17.40 -14.36 -3.81
C ILE A 170 -18.07 -15.65 -3.33
N VAL A 171 -18.85 -16.30 -4.21
CA VAL A 171 -19.57 -17.53 -3.87
C VAL A 171 -18.62 -18.71 -3.62
N PRO A 172 -17.68 -19.08 -4.51
CA PRO A 172 -16.73 -20.14 -4.22
C PRO A 172 -15.84 -19.85 -3.01
N LEU A 173 -15.44 -18.60 -2.77
CA LEU A 173 -14.66 -18.23 -1.58
C LEU A 173 -15.46 -18.38 -0.28
N PHE A 174 -16.74 -18.01 -0.27
CA PHE A 174 -17.62 -18.29 0.90
C PHE A 174 -17.80 -19.79 1.13
N ASN A 175 -17.96 -20.57 0.05
CA ASN A 175 -18.11 -22.03 0.15
C ASN A 175 -16.82 -22.69 0.66
N ALA A 176 -15.66 -22.14 0.33
CA ALA A 176 -14.37 -22.64 0.82
C ALA A 176 -14.22 -22.43 2.33
N ASN A 177 -14.45 -21.23 2.83
CA ASN A 177 -14.40 -20.90 4.25
C ASN A 177 -15.10 -19.57 4.53
N VAL A 178 -16.23 -19.63 5.24
CA VAL A 178 -17.04 -18.44 5.57
C VAL A 178 -16.25 -17.42 6.39
N ALA A 179 -15.53 -17.85 7.44
CA ALA A 179 -14.77 -16.97 8.32
C ALA A 179 -13.63 -16.27 7.55
N MET A 180 -12.92 -17.02 6.70
CA MET A 180 -11.91 -16.45 5.80
C MET A 180 -12.52 -15.36 4.92
N MET A 181 -13.63 -15.62 4.25
CA MET A 181 -14.23 -14.66 3.33
C MET A 181 -14.77 -13.42 4.04
N VAL A 182 -15.38 -13.57 5.23
CA VAL A 182 -15.79 -12.43 6.07
C VAL A 182 -14.58 -11.54 6.41
N LEU A 183 -13.47 -12.15 6.81
CA LEU A 183 -12.23 -11.41 7.11
C LEU A 183 -11.64 -10.71 5.87
N VAL A 184 -11.71 -11.34 4.69
CA VAL A 184 -11.31 -10.72 3.42
C VAL A 184 -12.19 -9.49 3.13
N LEU A 185 -13.50 -9.58 3.32
CA LEU A 185 -14.41 -8.44 3.10
C LEU A 185 -14.18 -7.32 4.12
N VAL A 186 -14.01 -7.64 5.40
CA VAL A 186 -13.70 -6.66 6.46
C VAL A 186 -12.37 -5.98 6.17
N GLY A 187 -11.33 -6.74 5.86
CA GLY A 187 -10.02 -6.21 5.50
C GLY A 187 -10.06 -5.33 4.24
N GLY A 188 -10.79 -5.76 3.20
CA GLY A 188 -11.02 -4.96 1.99
C GLY A 188 -11.75 -3.65 2.28
N GLY A 189 -12.76 -3.68 3.17
CA GLY A 189 -13.45 -2.50 3.67
C GLY A 189 -12.49 -1.53 4.39
N LEU A 190 -11.66 -2.05 5.30
CA LEU A 190 -10.66 -1.24 6.03
C LEU A 190 -9.64 -0.60 5.07
N TYR A 191 -9.11 -1.35 4.08
CA TYR A 191 -8.25 -0.77 3.04
C TYR A 191 -8.97 0.31 2.24
N THR A 192 -10.26 0.11 1.92
CA THR A 192 -11.07 1.08 1.18
C THR A 192 -11.22 2.38 1.98
N PHE A 193 -11.59 2.30 3.26
CA PHE A 193 -11.67 3.48 4.13
C PHE A 193 -10.32 4.19 4.24
N GLY A 194 -9.25 3.45 4.44
CA GLY A 194 -7.90 4.01 4.44
C GLY A 194 -7.56 4.72 3.12
N ALA A 195 -7.88 4.10 1.98
CA ALA A 195 -7.63 4.66 0.65
C ALA A 195 -8.46 5.94 0.39
N ILE A 196 -9.71 6.00 0.87
CA ILE A 196 -10.55 7.20 0.80
C ILE A 196 -9.93 8.32 1.64
N VAL A 197 -9.55 8.05 2.90
CA VAL A 197 -8.86 9.03 3.77
C VAL A 197 -7.58 9.54 3.11
N TYR A 198 -6.79 8.66 2.52
CA TYR A 198 -5.56 9.04 1.82
C TYR A 198 -5.83 9.86 0.56
N GLY A 199 -6.84 9.48 -0.23
CA GLY A 199 -7.22 10.16 -1.48
C GLY A 199 -7.75 11.57 -1.22
N THR A 200 -8.67 11.71 -0.25
CA THR A 200 -9.34 12.96 0.11
C THR A 200 -8.51 13.85 1.05
N LYS A 201 -7.46 13.31 1.70
CA LYS A 201 -6.70 13.95 2.78
C LYS A 201 -7.56 14.34 4.00
N TRP A 202 -8.68 13.68 4.20
CA TRP A 202 -9.65 13.95 5.26
C TRP A 202 -10.14 12.63 5.90
N PRO A 203 -10.31 12.60 7.24
CA PRO A 203 -10.03 13.65 8.22
C PRO A 203 -8.51 13.85 8.46
N ASN A 204 -8.14 15.05 8.89
CA ASN A 204 -6.76 15.40 9.22
C ASN A 204 -6.70 16.06 10.63
N PRO A 205 -6.95 15.28 11.70
CA PRO A 205 -7.23 15.80 13.03
C PRO A 205 -6.04 16.52 13.67
N SER A 206 -4.82 16.09 13.40
CA SER A 206 -3.61 16.70 13.93
C SER A 206 -2.47 16.67 12.91
N PRO A 207 -2.41 17.62 11.97
CA PRO A 207 -1.43 17.64 10.88
C PRO A 207 0.04 17.54 11.34
N LYS A 208 0.36 18.06 12.53
CA LYS A 208 1.71 18.03 13.12
C LYS A 208 2.06 16.74 13.85
N LYS A 209 1.06 15.96 14.28
CA LYS A 209 1.27 14.73 15.08
C LYS A 209 0.73 13.51 14.36
N PHE A 210 -0.57 13.46 14.12
CA PHE A 210 -1.32 12.32 13.61
C PHE A 210 -2.36 12.81 12.60
N GLY A 211 -2.02 12.75 11.31
CA GLY A 211 -2.85 13.25 10.22
C GLY A 211 -3.50 12.12 9.40
N PHE A 212 -4.04 12.50 8.24
CA PHE A 212 -4.71 11.58 7.31
C PHE A 212 -3.84 10.40 6.88
N HIS A 213 -2.53 10.59 6.76
CA HIS A 213 -1.60 9.57 6.34
C HIS A 213 -1.37 8.51 7.43
N GLU A 214 -1.28 8.94 8.68
CA GLU A 214 -1.19 8.04 9.83
C GLU A 214 -2.49 7.25 10.02
N ILE A 215 -3.64 7.87 9.77
CA ILE A 215 -4.95 7.19 9.75
C ILE A 215 -4.96 6.11 8.66
N PHE A 216 -4.51 6.44 7.45
CA PHE A 216 -4.37 5.46 6.37
C PHE A 216 -3.48 4.28 6.78
N HIS A 217 -2.31 4.53 7.39
CA HIS A 217 -1.42 3.47 7.89
C HIS A 217 -2.08 2.61 8.97
N SER A 218 -2.87 3.20 9.87
CA SER A 218 -3.62 2.46 10.89
C SER A 218 -4.64 1.51 10.26
N PHE A 219 -5.41 1.97 9.28
CA PHE A 219 -6.33 1.12 8.52
C PHE A 219 -5.59 0.02 7.75
N THR A 220 -4.42 0.31 7.19
CA THR A 220 -3.56 -0.69 6.52
C THR A 220 -3.14 -1.80 7.49
N VAL A 221 -2.76 -1.47 8.71
CA VAL A 221 -2.39 -2.45 9.75
C VAL A 221 -3.58 -3.31 10.17
N LEU A 222 -4.73 -2.70 10.42
CA LEU A 222 -5.95 -3.44 10.79
C LEU A 222 -6.39 -4.38 9.67
N ALA A 223 -6.37 -3.90 8.42
CA ALA A 223 -6.69 -4.72 7.25
C ALA A 223 -5.69 -5.87 7.06
N PHE A 224 -4.40 -5.63 7.28
CA PHE A 224 -3.37 -6.67 7.24
C PHE A 224 -3.69 -7.80 8.21
N PHE A 225 -4.04 -7.51 9.46
CA PHE A 225 -4.37 -8.56 10.44
C PHE A 225 -5.64 -9.33 10.05
N CYS A 226 -6.65 -8.68 9.49
CA CYS A 226 -7.81 -9.38 8.92
C CYS A 226 -7.40 -10.35 7.81
N HIS A 227 -6.59 -9.88 6.85
CA HIS A 227 -6.14 -10.71 5.73
C HIS A 227 -5.15 -11.79 6.16
N TRP A 228 -4.25 -11.50 7.11
CA TRP A 228 -3.36 -12.50 7.68
C TRP A 228 -4.14 -13.64 8.33
N THR A 229 -5.15 -13.32 9.15
CA THR A 229 -6.02 -14.33 9.77
C THR A 229 -6.80 -15.11 8.70
N ALA A 230 -7.30 -14.44 7.66
CA ALA A 230 -7.97 -15.11 6.55
C ALA A 230 -7.06 -16.12 5.84
N VAL A 231 -5.83 -15.70 5.53
CA VAL A 231 -4.82 -16.56 4.90
C VAL A 231 -4.43 -17.71 5.84
N LEU A 232 -4.28 -17.47 7.15
CA LEU A 232 -3.97 -18.51 8.13
C LEU A 232 -5.05 -19.60 8.14
N LEU A 233 -6.32 -19.20 8.17
CA LEU A 233 -7.44 -20.16 8.19
C LEU A 233 -7.42 -21.09 6.99
N ILE A 234 -7.15 -20.58 5.79
CA ILE A 234 -7.13 -21.39 4.58
C ILE A 234 -5.79 -22.13 4.39
N ALA A 235 -4.70 -21.58 4.89
CA ALA A 235 -3.38 -22.23 4.79
C ALA A 235 -3.26 -23.44 5.72
N MET A 236 -3.93 -23.42 6.88
CA MET A 236 -3.99 -24.56 7.81
C MET A 236 -4.97 -25.64 7.35
N ASN A 237 -5.99 -25.28 6.56
CA ASN A 237 -7.01 -26.19 6.06
C ASN A 237 -7.32 -25.87 4.60
N PRO A 238 -6.42 -26.19 3.65
CA PRO A 238 -6.65 -25.96 2.24
C PRO A 238 -7.86 -26.74 1.74
N VAL A 239 -8.66 -26.14 0.85
CA VAL A 239 -9.72 -26.89 0.18
C VAL A 239 -9.05 -27.87 -0.81
N THR A 240 -9.18 -29.16 -0.53
CA THR A 240 -8.73 -30.20 -1.46
C THR A 240 -9.72 -30.25 -2.62
N LEU A 241 -9.32 -29.75 -3.78
CA LEU A 241 -10.11 -29.70 -5.02
C LEU A 241 -9.61 -30.74 -6.02
#